data_8e6abfa5848e7fa74390ec2f529da96a
#
_entry.id   8e6abfa5848e7fa74390ec2f529da96a
#
_cell.length_a   1.000
_cell.length_b   1.000
_cell.length_c   1.000
_cell.angle_alpha   90.00
_cell.angle_beta   90.00
_cell.angle_gamma   90.00
#
_symmetry.space_group_name_H-M   'P 1'
#
loop_
_entity.id
_entity.type
_entity.pdbx_description
1 polymer ?
#
loop_
_entity_poly.entity_id
_entity_poly.type
_entity_poly.pdbx_seq_one_letter_code
_entity_poly.pdbx_strand_id
1 'polypeptide(L)'
;MIVYIEKQEIIWLQNFVTKYFPRPKVDEIIRKVIPEEDFIKYYKNAKNSEMSKGAGFVTKAEDYAIPNSSNELIESLRLDYSGTKFSKDKGFVVIEYKNPSPNVEHPFNTSQSTNRLPYTNTGMTGSKHNIIPEYHSSDIVKFDVDDVVRVYDKNGKIIESYKIVEDNITKEKIWKKQ
;
A
#
# COMPACT_ATOMS: atom_id res chain seq x y z
N MET A 1 15.47 21.83 -1.10
CA MET A 1 16.29 21.68 -2.30
C MET A 1 15.52 20.79 -3.26
N ILE A 2 14.86 21.38 -4.26
CA ILE A 2 14.16 20.61 -5.31
C ILE A 2 15.25 20.20 -6.29
N VAL A 3 15.57 18.92 -6.30
CA VAL A 3 16.48 18.35 -7.30
C VAL A 3 15.68 18.28 -8.60
N TYR A 4 15.99 19.13 -9.56
CA TYR A 4 15.55 18.97 -10.94
C TYR A 4 16.28 17.77 -11.52
N ILE A 5 15.63 16.61 -11.50
CA ILE A 5 16.09 15.46 -12.23
C ILE A 5 15.84 15.72 -13.70
N GLU A 6 16.89 15.68 -14.53
CA GLU A 6 16.75 15.87 -15.96
C GLU A 6 15.89 14.75 -16.59
N LYS A 7 15.18 15.05 -17.66
CA LYS A 7 14.24 14.13 -18.32
C LYS A 7 14.91 12.79 -18.72
N GLN A 8 16.17 12.80 -19.05
CA GLN A 8 16.96 11.61 -19.39
C GLN A 8 17.24 10.71 -18.18
N GLU A 9 17.48 11.32 -17.01
CA GLU A 9 17.69 10.59 -15.76
C GLU A 9 16.40 9.89 -15.29
N ILE A 10 15.25 10.54 -15.50
CA ILE A 10 13.95 9.92 -15.21
C ILE A 10 13.73 8.68 -16.10
N ILE A 11 13.99 8.76 -17.38
CA ILE A 11 13.84 7.63 -18.31
C ILE A 11 14.78 6.48 -17.92
N TRP A 12 16.03 6.80 -17.60
CA TRP A 12 16.98 5.79 -17.13
C TRP A 12 16.47 5.08 -15.86
N LEU A 13 15.99 5.85 -14.88
CA LEU A 13 15.48 5.32 -13.63
C LEU A 13 14.23 4.44 -13.84
N GLN A 14 13.31 4.86 -14.70
CA GLN A 14 12.14 4.08 -15.06
C GLN A 14 12.52 2.74 -15.73
N ASN A 15 13.49 2.76 -16.63
CA ASN A 15 14.02 1.54 -17.27
C ASN A 15 14.69 0.62 -16.24
N PHE A 16 15.47 1.18 -15.34
CA PHE A 16 16.09 0.44 -14.24
C PHE A 16 15.03 -0.23 -13.37
N VAL A 17 14.03 0.54 -12.90
CA VAL A 17 12.94 0.03 -12.05
C VAL A 17 12.18 -1.09 -12.77
N THR A 18 11.79 -0.88 -14.01
CA THR A 18 11.05 -1.90 -14.79
C THR A 18 11.85 -3.21 -14.94
N LYS A 19 13.17 -3.10 -15.10
CA LYS A 19 14.04 -4.26 -15.27
C LYS A 19 14.27 -5.04 -13.97
N TYR A 20 14.51 -4.35 -12.87
CA TYR A 20 14.95 -4.98 -11.61
C TYR A 20 13.84 -5.19 -10.60
N PHE A 21 12.72 -4.48 -10.75
CA PHE A 21 11.55 -4.60 -9.90
C PHE A 21 10.32 -4.91 -10.76
N PRO A 22 10.16 -6.16 -11.22
CA PRO A 22 9.03 -6.51 -12.08
C PRO A 22 7.69 -6.30 -11.37
N ARG A 23 6.67 -5.94 -12.14
CA ARG A 23 5.30 -5.73 -11.63
C ARG A 23 4.80 -6.95 -10.87
N PRO A 24 3.94 -6.76 -9.85
CA PRO A 24 3.29 -7.87 -9.17
C PRO A 24 2.49 -8.71 -10.16
N LYS A 25 2.70 -10.02 -10.10
CA LYS A 25 1.88 -10.98 -10.87
C LYS A 25 0.50 -11.12 -10.22
N VAL A 26 -0.45 -11.61 -10.99
CA VAL A 26 -1.74 -12.07 -10.43
C VAL A 26 -1.46 -13.14 -9.38
N ASP A 27 -2.19 -13.11 -8.27
CA ASP A 27 -2.03 -13.96 -7.08
C ASP A 27 -0.77 -13.73 -6.24
N GLU A 28 0.14 -12.84 -6.64
CA GLU A 28 1.26 -12.44 -5.80
C GLU A 28 0.76 -11.59 -4.62
N ILE A 29 1.33 -11.78 -3.43
CA ILE A 29 0.92 -11.04 -2.24
C ILE A 29 1.43 -9.60 -2.32
N ILE A 30 0.50 -8.66 -2.27
CA ILE A 30 0.79 -7.24 -2.20
C ILE A 30 0.30 -6.64 -0.87
N ARG A 31 0.92 -5.54 -0.49
CA ARG A 31 0.63 -4.80 0.74
C ARG A 31 0.14 -3.40 0.43
N LYS A 32 -0.89 -3.01 1.14
CA LYS A 32 -1.37 -1.64 1.22
C LYS A 32 -1.30 -1.15 2.64
N VAL A 33 -0.72 0.02 2.83
CA VAL A 33 -0.71 0.69 4.12
C VAL A 33 -1.74 1.81 4.11
N ILE A 34 -2.55 1.88 5.16
CA ILE A 34 -3.57 2.92 5.31
C ILE A 34 -3.56 3.49 6.74
N PRO A 35 -4.00 4.74 6.96
CA PRO A 35 -4.25 5.26 8.28
C PRO A 35 -5.29 4.43 9.03
N GLU A 36 -5.14 4.28 10.34
CA GLU A 36 -6.08 3.53 11.19
C GLU A 36 -7.51 4.08 11.08
N GLU A 37 -7.67 5.40 11.01
CA GLU A 37 -8.99 6.02 10.85
C GLU A 37 -9.71 5.65 9.55
N ASP A 38 -8.95 5.46 8.46
CA ASP A 38 -9.52 5.02 7.18
C ASP A 38 -9.92 3.55 7.24
N PHE A 39 -9.19 2.71 7.97
CA PHE A 39 -9.60 1.35 8.24
C PHE A 39 -10.93 1.29 8.99
N ILE A 40 -11.07 2.03 10.07
CA ILE A 40 -12.30 2.07 10.85
C ILE A 40 -13.48 2.54 10.00
N LYS A 41 -13.27 3.61 9.23
CA LYS A 41 -14.32 4.24 8.43
C LYS A 41 -14.80 3.38 7.25
N TYR A 42 -13.89 2.79 6.52
CA TYR A 42 -14.20 2.18 5.23
C TYR A 42 -14.20 0.66 5.25
N TYR A 43 -13.59 0.04 6.28
CA TYR A 43 -13.30 -1.38 6.27
C TYR A 43 -13.96 -2.13 7.43
N LYS A 44 -13.74 -1.71 8.64
CA LYS A 44 -14.23 -2.41 9.84
C LYS A 44 -15.76 -2.46 9.91
N ASN A 45 -16.42 -1.43 9.40
CA ASN A 45 -17.88 -1.27 9.41
C ASN A 45 -18.53 -1.56 8.06
N ALA A 46 -17.79 -1.98 7.04
CA ALA A 46 -18.33 -2.34 5.75
C ALA A 46 -19.12 -3.65 5.88
N LYS A 47 -20.40 -3.62 5.50
CA LYS A 47 -21.26 -4.81 5.54
C LYS A 47 -20.96 -5.83 4.44
N ASN A 48 -20.23 -5.40 3.40
CA ASN A 48 -19.81 -6.25 2.29
C ASN A 48 -18.30 -6.10 2.10
N SER A 49 -17.63 -7.18 1.77
CA SER A 49 -16.22 -7.22 1.39
C SER A 49 -15.90 -6.42 0.11
N GLU A 50 -16.88 -5.77 -0.49
CA GLU A 50 -16.69 -4.86 -1.61
C GLU A 50 -16.10 -3.53 -1.12
N MET A 51 -14.78 -3.52 -1.04
CA MET A 51 -14.09 -2.31 -0.70
C MET A 51 -13.84 -1.50 -1.94
N SER A 52 -14.66 -0.49 -2.10
CA SER A 52 -14.63 0.43 -3.25
C SER A 52 -13.36 1.29 -3.36
N LYS A 53 -12.34 1.08 -2.51
CA LYS A 53 -11.16 1.95 -2.46
C LYS A 53 -9.84 1.22 -2.17
N GLY A 54 -9.69 0.01 -2.64
CA GLY A 54 -8.39 -0.68 -2.66
C GLY A 54 -7.41 -0.14 -3.70
N ALA A 55 -7.85 0.77 -4.57
CA ALA A 55 -7.02 1.46 -5.54
C ALA A 55 -5.93 2.33 -4.86
N GLY A 56 -4.85 2.59 -5.56
CA GLY A 56 -3.75 3.43 -5.11
C GLY A 56 -2.44 2.68 -4.95
N PHE A 57 -1.54 3.27 -4.17
CA PHE A 57 -0.18 2.74 -4.02
C PHE A 57 -0.13 1.47 -3.17
N VAL A 58 0.67 0.52 -3.65
CA VAL A 58 0.93 -0.78 -3.01
C VAL A 58 2.39 -1.16 -3.20
N THR A 59 2.88 -2.08 -2.37
CA THR A 59 4.20 -2.73 -2.53
C THR A 59 4.00 -4.24 -2.59
N LYS A 60 4.98 -4.98 -3.10
CA LYS A 60 4.97 -6.43 -2.90
C LYS A 60 5.30 -6.76 -1.44
N ALA A 61 4.72 -7.83 -0.93
CA ALA A 61 4.98 -8.25 0.44
C ALA A 61 6.45 -8.63 0.69
N GLU A 62 7.13 -9.13 -0.33
CA GLU A 62 8.54 -9.50 -0.26
C GLU A 62 9.50 -8.31 -0.30
N ASP A 63 9.10 -7.19 -0.93
CA ASP A 63 9.96 -6.03 -1.12
C ASP A 63 9.99 -5.08 0.08
N TYR A 64 9.07 -5.23 1.02
CA TYR A 64 8.95 -4.31 2.14
C TYR A 64 8.62 -5.02 3.45
N ALA A 65 9.56 -5.05 4.37
CA ALA A 65 9.32 -5.50 5.74
C ALA A 65 8.46 -4.47 6.50
N ILE A 66 7.51 -4.97 7.29
CA ILE A 66 6.68 -4.10 8.13
C ILE A 66 7.57 -3.38 9.14
N PRO A 67 7.51 -2.05 9.23
CA PRO A 67 8.36 -1.26 10.11
C PRO A 67 7.99 -1.44 11.59
N ASN A 68 8.95 -1.15 12.45
CA ASN A 68 8.81 -1.30 13.90
C ASN A 68 8.16 -0.08 14.57
N SER A 69 7.73 0.91 13.81
CA SER A 69 7.05 2.09 14.34
C SER A 69 6.37 2.90 13.23
N SER A 70 5.41 3.74 13.62
CA SER A 70 4.79 4.71 12.71
C SER A 70 5.78 5.73 12.17
N ASN A 71 6.80 6.11 12.94
CA ASN A 71 7.84 7.01 12.48
C ASN A 71 8.67 6.38 11.35
N GLU A 72 9.09 5.14 11.52
CA GLU A 72 9.82 4.38 10.50
C GLU A 72 8.96 4.16 9.25
N LEU A 73 7.66 3.86 9.43
CA LEU A 73 6.70 3.75 8.33
C LEU A 73 6.63 5.04 7.51
N ILE A 74 6.42 6.18 8.18
CA ILE A 74 6.29 7.48 7.53
C ILE A 74 7.56 7.83 6.76
N GLU A 75 8.73 7.58 7.36
CA GLU A 75 10.02 7.82 6.71
C GLU A 75 10.23 6.91 5.50
N SER A 76 9.99 5.60 5.66
CA SER A 76 10.28 4.61 4.62
C SER A 76 9.34 4.68 3.42
N LEU A 77 8.08 5.05 3.62
CA LEU A 77 7.09 5.20 2.54
C LEU A 77 6.82 6.65 2.13
N ARG A 78 7.58 7.61 2.69
CA ARG A 78 7.44 9.04 2.40
C ARG A 78 6.01 9.54 2.57
N LEU A 79 5.41 9.14 3.68
CA LEU A 79 4.04 9.52 4.03
C LEU A 79 3.96 10.87 4.76
N ASP A 80 5.03 11.66 4.72
CA ASP A 80 5.20 12.98 5.34
C ASP A 80 4.73 14.14 4.44
N TYR A 81 3.87 13.88 3.45
CA TYR A 81 3.34 14.89 2.55
C TYR A 81 2.22 15.73 3.17
N SER A 82 2.01 16.93 2.62
CA SER A 82 0.96 17.84 3.07
C SER A 82 -0.44 17.22 2.94
N GLY A 83 -1.22 17.25 4.02
CA GLY A 83 -2.56 16.66 4.07
C GLY A 83 -2.59 15.16 4.34
N THR A 84 -1.45 14.55 4.65
CA THR A 84 -1.42 13.14 5.09
C THR A 84 -2.22 12.96 6.38
N LYS A 85 -2.84 11.78 6.52
CA LYS A 85 -3.49 11.34 7.76
C LYS A 85 -2.58 10.47 8.63
N PHE A 86 -1.42 10.09 8.11
CA PHE A 86 -0.43 9.36 8.90
C PHE A 86 0.21 10.28 9.94
N SER A 87 0.45 9.76 11.14
CA SER A 87 1.06 10.49 12.24
C SER A 87 1.97 9.57 13.06
N LYS A 88 3.06 10.12 13.57
CA LYS A 88 3.98 9.40 14.47
C LYS A 88 3.32 8.94 15.77
N ASP A 89 2.26 9.63 16.18
CA ASP A 89 1.57 9.38 17.43
C ASP A 89 0.36 8.46 17.29
N LYS A 90 0.03 8.05 16.06
CA LYS A 90 -1.09 7.15 15.74
C LYS A 90 -0.56 5.81 15.23
N GLY A 91 -1.40 4.79 15.33
CA GLY A 91 -1.18 3.50 14.70
C GLY A 91 -1.37 3.55 13.18
N PHE A 92 -1.15 2.43 12.54
CA PHE A 92 -1.34 2.23 11.11
C PHE A 92 -1.92 0.85 10.84
N VAL A 93 -2.41 0.65 9.63
CA VAL A 93 -2.99 -0.62 9.22
C VAL A 93 -2.31 -1.12 7.96
N VAL A 94 -1.99 -2.40 7.95
CA VAL A 94 -1.46 -3.11 6.79
C VAL A 94 -2.49 -4.12 6.31
N ILE A 95 -2.83 -4.03 5.04
CA ILE A 95 -3.67 -4.98 4.34
C ILE A 95 -2.79 -5.79 3.42
N GLU A 96 -2.79 -7.12 3.60
CA GLU A 96 -2.11 -8.07 2.72
C GLU A 96 -3.15 -8.85 1.96
N TYR A 97 -3.04 -8.87 0.65
CA TYR A 97 -3.99 -9.55 -0.22
C TYR A 97 -3.32 -10.04 -1.50
N LYS A 98 -3.92 -11.04 -2.13
CA LYS A 98 -3.49 -11.49 -3.45
C LYS A 98 -3.80 -10.42 -4.48
N ASN A 99 -2.85 -10.13 -5.34
CA ASN A 99 -3.07 -9.22 -6.45
C ASN A 99 -4.17 -9.76 -7.38
N PRO A 100 -5.34 -9.10 -7.47
CA PRO A 100 -6.46 -9.63 -8.26
C PRO A 100 -6.37 -9.26 -9.74
N SER A 101 -5.40 -8.44 -10.13
CA SER A 101 -5.41 -7.79 -11.44
C SER A 101 -4.02 -7.69 -12.06
N PRO A 102 -3.89 -7.90 -13.37
CA PRO A 102 -2.67 -7.57 -14.09
C PRO A 102 -2.41 -6.06 -14.22
N ASN A 103 -3.39 -5.21 -13.84
CA ASN A 103 -3.34 -3.76 -13.98
C ASN A 103 -2.67 -3.05 -12.78
N VAL A 104 -1.87 -3.77 -12.01
CA VAL A 104 -0.98 -3.17 -11.03
C VAL A 104 0.32 -2.81 -11.73
N GLU A 105 0.59 -1.51 -11.82
CA GLU A 105 1.65 -0.97 -12.66
C GLU A 105 2.60 -0.07 -11.89
N HIS A 106 3.78 0.18 -12.46
CA HIS A 106 4.63 1.25 -11.97
C HIS A 106 3.94 2.61 -12.16
N PRO A 107 3.98 3.52 -11.16
CA PRO A 107 3.25 4.77 -11.19
C PRO A 107 3.93 5.88 -12.03
N PHE A 108 4.56 5.53 -13.15
CA PHE A 108 5.36 6.48 -13.94
C PHE A 108 4.54 7.58 -14.60
N ASN A 109 3.29 7.33 -14.95
CA ASN A 109 2.43 8.24 -15.71
C ASN A 109 1.02 8.38 -15.13
N THR A 110 0.86 8.15 -13.85
CA THR A 110 -0.44 8.35 -13.22
C THR A 110 -0.71 9.84 -13.02
N SER A 111 -1.97 10.25 -13.05
CA SER A 111 -2.37 11.63 -12.74
C SER A 111 -1.94 12.09 -11.35
N GLN A 112 -1.58 11.15 -10.49
CA GLN A 112 -1.04 11.39 -9.15
C GLN A 112 0.48 11.62 -9.15
N SER A 113 1.19 11.20 -10.20
CA SER A 113 2.63 11.41 -10.36
C SER A 113 2.98 12.88 -10.67
N THR A 114 2.02 13.67 -11.02
CA THR A 114 2.23 14.96 -11.66
C THR A 114 2.34 16.07 -10.68
N ASN A 115 2.54 16.15 -9.52
CA ASN A 115 2.82 17.42 -8.78
C ASN A 115 2.65 17.39 -7.25
N ARG A 116 2.28 16.27 -6.64
CA ARG A 116 1.98 16.29 -5.20
C ARG A 116 2.86 15.40 -4.34
N LEU A 117 3.44 14.36 -4.95
CA LEU A 117 4.31 13.43 -4.24
C LEU A 117 5.65 13.32 -4.97
N PRO A 118 6.76 13.70 -4.33
CA PRO A 118 8.05 13.93 -5.01
C PRO A 118 8.69 12.67 -5.62
N TYR A 119 8.16 11.48 -5.40
CA TYR A 119 8.79 10.23 -5.85
C TYR A 119 7.88 9.29 -6.62
N THR A 120 6.60 9.60 -6.79
CA THR A 120 5.62 8.70 -7.41
C THR A 120 5.88 8.42 -8.89
N ASN A 121 6.58 9.30 -9.59
CA ASN A 121 6.91 9.12 -11.00
C ASN A 121 8.14 8.25 -11.25
N THR A 122 8.81 7.79 -10.22
CA THR A 122 10.01 6.95 -10.33
C THR A 122 9.73 5.46 -10.15
N GLY A 123 8.53 5.10 -9.68
CA GLY A 123 8.18 3.72 -9.32
C GLY A 123 8.84 3.21 -8.05
N MET A 124 9.37 4.13 -7.25
CA MET A 124 10.02 3.82 -6.00
C MET A 124 9.67 4.85 -4.94
N THR A 125 9.58 4.39 -3.71
CA THR A 125 9.55 5.20 -2.51
C THR A 125 10.71 4.81 -1.60
N GLY A 126 10.90 5.49 -0.49
CA GLY A 126 11.92 5.09 0.48
C GLY A 126 12.63 6.26 1.14
N SER A 127 13.50 5.89 2.06
CA SER A 127 14.44 6.78 2.75
C SER A 127 15.82 6.70 2.11
N LYS A 128 16.76 7.46 2.65
CA LYS A 128 18.19 7.33 2.27
C LYS A 128 18.79 5.94 2.54
N HIS A 129 18.13 5.12 3.32
CA HIS A 129 18.59 3.79 3.73
C HIS A 129 17.88 2.65 3.02
N ASN A 130 16.64 2.88 2.56
CA ASN A 130 15.80 1.85 1.97
C ASN A 130 15.15 2.37 0.69
N ILE A 131 15.29 1.60 -0.37
CA ILE A 131 14.57 1.82 -1.63
C ILE A 131 13.48 0.75 -1.70
N ILE A 132 12.23 1.18 -1.84
CA ILE A 132 11.06 0.32 -1.84
C ILE A 132 10.35 0.48 -3.18
N PRO A 133 10.19 -0.59 -3.97
CA PRO A 133 9.40 -0.55 -5.18
C PRO A 133 7.95 -0.21 -4.86
N GLU A 134 7.40 0.72 -5.61
CA GLU A 134 6.02 1.17 -5.47
C GLU A 134 5.26 0.91 -6.75
N TYR A 135 4.06 0.41 -6.60
CA TYR A 135 3.15 0.11 -7.70
C TYR A 135 1.82 0.84 -7.47
N HIS A 136 1.09 1.06 -8.53
CA HIS A 136 -0.23 1.67 -8.49
C HIS A 136 -1.27 0.71 -9.05
N SER A 137 -2.31 0.43 -8.27
CA SER A 137 -3.49 -0.27 -8.72
C SER A 137 -4.58 0.74 -9.05
N SER A 138 -5.03 0.76 -10.31
CA SER A 138 -6.18 1.55 -10.75
C SER A 138 -7.51 0.84 -10.50
N ASP A 139 -7.45 -0.47 -10.31
CA ASP A 139 -8.63 -1.28 -10.13
C ASP A 139 -9.17 -1.20 -8.71
N ILE A 140 -10.49 -1.34 -8.59
CA ILE A 140 -11.14 -1.57 -7.30
C ILE A 140 -10.76 -2.96 -6.82
N VAL A 141 -10.03 -3.03 -5.72
CA VAL A 141 -9.63 -4.30 -5.13
C VAL A 141 -10.82 -4.93 -4.44
N LYS A 142 -11.18 -6.12 -4.86
CA LYS A 142 -12.06 -7.02 -4.12
C LYS A 142 -11.20 -7.95 -3.30
N PHE A 143 -11.30 -7.86 -1.98
CA PHE A 143 -10.61 -8.78 -1.09
C PHE A 143 -11.25 -10.16 -1.15
N ASP A 144 -10.43 -11.18 -0.95
CA ASP A 144 -10.85 -12.57 -1.01
C ASP A 144 -10.57 -13.32 0.30
N VAL A 145 -11.08 -14.53 0.37
CA VAL A 145 -10.79 -15.43 1.49
C VAL A 145 -9.27 -15.57 1.64
N ASP A 146 -8.83 -15.54 2.89
CA ASP A 146 -7.44 -15.55 3.33
C ASP A 146 -6.70 -14.20 3.31
N ASP A 147 -7.27 -13.14 2.73
CA ASP A 147 -6.70 -11.80 2.87
C ASP A 147 -6.71 -11.35 4.32
N VAL A 148 -5.67 -10.63 4.72
CA VAL A 148 -5.39 -10.31 6.12
C VAL A 148 -5.26 -8.81 6.33
N VAL A 149 -5.84 -8.32 7.41
CA VAL A 149 -5.61 -6.96 7.92
C VAL A 149 -4.96 -7.06 9.29
N ARG A 150 -3.88 -6.29 9.50
CA ARG A 150 -3.25 -6.12 10.80
C ARG A 150 -3.23 -4.67 11.18
N VAL A 151 -3.73 -4.37 12.38
CA VAL A 151 -3.70 -3.04 12.99
C VAL A 151 -2.50 -2.99 13.92
N TYR A 152 -1.68 -2.00 13.75
CA TYR A 152 -0.47 -1.76 14.52
C TYR A 152 -0.62 -0.51 15.38
N ASP A 153 -0.10 -0.55 16.60
CA ASP A 153 0.08 0.67 17.38
C ASP A 153 1.24 1.51 16.83
N LYS A 154 1.47 2.68 17.41
CA LYS A 154 2.56 3.58 16.99
C LYS A 154 3.97 2.99 17.14
N ASN A 155 4.12 1.96 17.96
CA ASN A 155 5.39 1.27 18.21
C ASN A 155 5.55 0.00 17.34
N GLY A 156 4.69 -0.19 16.33
CA GLY A 156 4.75 -1.33 15.43
C GLY A 156 4.27 -2.66 16.03
N LYS A 157 3.61 -2.64 17.18
CA LYS A 157 3.03 -3.83 17.80
C LYS A 157 1.64 -4.09 17.21
N ILE A 158 1.36 -5.32 16.80
CA ILE A 158 0.03 -5.74 16.36
C ILE A 158 -0.94 -5.69 17.56
N ILE A 159 -2.01 -4.91 17.43
CA ILE A 159 -3.08 -4.78 18.44
C ILE A 159 -4.38 -5.45 18.01
N GLU A 160 -4.62 -5.57 16.70
CA GLU A 160 -5.75 -6.32 16.15
C GLU A 160 -5.33 -7.01 14.85
N SER A 161 -5.93 -8.18 14.59
CA SER A 161 -5.77 -8.90 13.32
C SER A 161 -7.12 -9.39 12.85
N TYR A 162 -7.35 -9.29 11.53
CA TYR A 162 -8.57 -9.75 10.88
C TYR A 162 -8.21 -10.56 9.64
N LYS A 163 -9.05 -11.54 9.34
CA LYS A 163 -8.94 -12.35 8.14
C LYS A 163 -10.29 -12.42 7.45
N ILE A 164 -10.31 -12.40 6.14
CA ILE A 164 -11.56 -12.66 5.41
C ILE A 164 -11.85 -14.16 5.45
N VAL A 165 -13.08 -14.44 5.83
CA VAL A 165 -13.66 -15.78 5.79
C VAL A 165 -15.02 -15.74 5.08
N GLU A 166 -15.41 -16.85 4.45
CA GLU A 166 -16.76 -17.02 3.97
C GLU A 166 -17.68 -17.40 5.13
N ASP A 167 -18.75 -16.66 5.33
CA ASP A 167 -19.78 -17.03 6.29
C ASP A 167 -20.52 -18.28 5.81
N ASN A 168 -20.63 -19.28 6.67
CA ASN A 168 -21.19 -20.58 6.29
C ASN A 168 -22.68 -20.53 5.95
N ILE A 169 -23.40 -19.53 6.47
CA ILE A 169 -24.86 -19.40 6.32
C ILE A 169 -25.19 -18.50 5.14
N THR A 170 -24.62 -17.28 5.12
CA THR A 170 -24.95 -16.25 4.13
C THR A 170 -24.11 -16.36 2.86
N LYS A 171 -23.01 -17.12 2.91
CA LYS A 171 -22.00 -17.19 1.83
C LYS A 171 -21.33 -15.84 1.52
N GLU A 172 -21.51 -14.87 2.39
CA GLU A 172 -20.85 -13.57 2.27
C GLU A 172 -19.42 -13.64 2.81
N LYS A 173 -18.53 -12.87 2.22
CA LYS A 173 -17.17 -12.68 2.72
C LYS A 173 -17.18 -11.63 3.81
N ILE A 174 -16.70 -11.98 4.99
CA ILE A 174 -16.69 -11.12 6.17
C ILE A 174 -15.29 -11.06 6.80
N TRP A 175 -14.96 -9.92 7.40
CA TRP A 175 -13.77 -9.78 8.24
C TRP A 175 -14.02 -10.43 9.60
N LYS A 176 -13.25 -11.46 9.90
CA LYS A 176 -13.30 -12.14 11.21
C LYS A 176 -12.05 -11.78 12.00
N LYS A 177 -12.24 -11.26 13.22
CA LYS A 177 -11.14 -11.00 14.17
C LYS A 177 -10.49 -12.31 14.55
N GLN A 178 -9.16 -12.31 14.55
CA GLN A 178 -8.32 -13.43 14.96
C GLN A 178 -7.84 -13.27 16.41
#